data_db09ef14e4214e22d5137765900057da
#
_entry.id   db09ef14e4214e22d5137765900057da
#
_cell.length_a   1.000
_cell.length_b   1.000
_cell.length_c   1.000
_cell.angle_alpha   90.00
_cell.angle_beta   90.00
_cell.angle_gamma   90.00
#
_symmetry.space_group_name_H-M   'P 1'
#
loop_
_entity.id
_entity.type
_entity.pdbx_description
1 polymer ?
#
loop_
_entity_poly.entity_id
_entity_poly.type
_entity_poly.pdbx_seq_one_letter_code
_entity_poly.pdbx_strand_id
1 'polypeptide(L)'
;MITLQSSKLFRGLPAAELKSLGAAAKEMRFGPGQEIFKEGDPGDGVYVVKSGEVVISAAVGSGQRHAFSKVQPGDFFGEMAVLDNQPRSACASAEGEVELHFVPREQMVALLTRSPELCMTLLQEISRRIREFNQQYIRELLQSERMALVGRFASAIVHDLKNPLTIIGIGAEIACLDTANSEDRRISGQRIAKQIERITGMVNDILDFTRGTGVQATFAPADYSTFVQTVVEELRREVARKSVSIEFENPPPAAVSLQLNPKRLSRVFYNLVLNAVDEMPRGGTIRLRFQATDREVVTDVADSGGGIAPEILETLFEPFATYGKAKGTGLGLSISQRIVEEHGGRIWAANQPSGGAVFSFTLPRR
;
A
#
# COMPACT_ATOMS: atom_id res chain seq x y z
N MET A 1 -17.45 12.48 -30.44
CA MET A 1 -18.73 12.28 -29.74
C MET A 1 -19.08 10.80 -29.79
N ILE A 2 -19.41 10.26 -28.63
CA ILE A 2 -19.80 8.83 -28.49
C ILE A 2 -21.26 8.69 -28.91
N THR A 3 -21.55 7.70 -29.75
CA THR A 3 -22.92 7.30 -30.11
C THR A 3 -23.40 6.20 -29.19
N LEU A 4 -24.71 5.97 -29.08
CA LEU A 4 -25.25 4.84 -28.34
C LEU A 4 -24.65 3.50 -28.77
N GLN A 5 -24.41 3.34 -30.08
CA GLN A 5 -23.81 2.12 -30.65
C GLN A 5 -22.35 1.88 -30.19
N SER A 6 -21.59 2.95 -29.91
CA SER A 6 -20.19 2.83 -29.46
C SER A 6 -20.06 2.78 -27.93
N SER A 7 -21.17 2.85 -27.20
CA SER A 7 -21.17 2.75 -25.74
C SER A 7 -20.85 1.33 -25.27
N LYS A 8 -20.27 1.20 -24.09
CA LYS A 8 -19.93 -0.09 -23.50
C LYS A 8 -21.14 -1.01 -23.34
N LEU A 9 -22.33 -0.44 -23.08
CA LEU A 9 -23.55 -1.18 -22.86
C LEU A 9 -24.17 -1.71 -24.15
N PHE A 10 -24.20 -0.91 -25.21
CA PHE A 10 -25.00 -1.19 -26.41
C PHE A 10 -24.20 -1.60 -27.64
N ARG A 11 -22.87 -1.66 -27.59
CA ARG A 11 -21.99 -1.96 -28.74
C ARG A 11 -22.22 -3.33 -29.41
N GLY A 12 -22.87 -4.26 -28.71
CA GLY A 12 -23.18 -5.62 -29.22
C GLY A 12 -24.59 -5.81 -29.75
N LEU A 13 -25.44 -4.75 -29.70
CA LEU A 13 -26.83 -4.86 -30.11
C LEU A 13 -26.98 -4.92 -31.64
N PRO A 14 -27.96 -5.69 -32.15
CA PRO A 14 -28.34 -5.69 -33.56
C PRO A 14 -28.77 -4.30 -34.04
N ALA A 15 -28.49 -3.99 -35.31
CA ALA A 15 -28.76 -2.67 -35.88
C ALA A 15 -30.26 -2.25 -35.78
N ALA A 16 -31.18 -3.20 -35.86
CA ALA A 16 -32.62 -2.96 -35.71
C ALA A 16 -32.98 -2.49 -34.29
N GLU A 17 -32.39 -3.10 -33.26
CA GLU A 17 -32.59 -2.72 -31.86
C GLU A 17 -31.95 -1.38 -31.54
N LEU A 18 -30.73 -1.12 -32.06
CA LEU A 18 -30.05 0.17 -31.94
C LEU A 18 -30.84 1.31 -32.57
N LYS A 19 -31.50 1.07 -33.72
CA LYS A 19 -32.36 2.07 -34.37
C LYS A 19 -33.59 2.35 -33.51
N SER A 20 -34.22 1.33 -32.97
CA SER A 20 -35.38 1.48 -32.06
C SER A 20 -34.98 2.21 -30.79
N LEU A 21 -33.85 1.87 -30.21
CA LEU A 21 -33.29 2.52 -29.01
C LEU A 21 -32.98 4.00 -29.27
N GLY A 22 -32.33 4.30 -30.41
CA GLY A 22 -32.01 5.68 -30.80
C GLY A 22 -33.23 6.56 -31.02
N ALA A 23 -34.37 6.00 -31.46
CA ALA A 23 -35.61 6.72 -31.58
C ALA A 23 -36.30 7.02 -30.24
N ALA A 24 -36.05 6.17 -29.22
CA ALA A 24 -36.61 6.31 -27.87
C ALA A 24 -35.70 7.10 -26.92
N ALA A 25 -34.40 7.14 -27.19
CA ALA A 25 -33.43 7.83 -26.35
C ALA A 25 -33.56 9.36 -26.50
N LYS A 26 -33.41 10.07 -25.40
CA LYS A 26 -33.40 11.53 -25.36
C LYS A 26 -32.00 12.06 -25.13
N GLU A 27 -31.59 13.07 -25.86
CA GLU A 27 -30.36 13.80 -25.54
C GLU A 27 -30.63 14.83 -24.46
N MET A 28 -29.76 14.86 -23.46
CA MET A 28 -29.82 15.76 -22.31
C MET A 28 -28.49 16.47 -22.14
N ARG A 29 -28.51 17.73 -21.71
CA ARG A 29 -27.31 18.53 -21.44
C ARG A 29 -27.36 19.07 -20.03
N PHE A 30 -26.21 19.07 -19.38
CA PHE A 30 -26.04 19.54 -18.01
C PHE A 30 -24.79 20.42 -17.95
N GLY A 31 -24.92 21.56 -17.23
CA GLY A 31 -23.81 22.47 -16.98
C GLY A 31 -22.98 22.03 -15.76
N PRO A 32 -21.84 22.69 -15.52
CA PRO A 32 -20.94 22.36 -14.42
C PRO A 32 -21.64 22.36 -13.05
N GLY A 33 -21.46 21.27 -12.29
CA GLY A 33 -22.06 21.08 -10.96
C GLY A 33 -23.56 20.80 -10.95
N GLN A 34 -24.22 20.74 -12.11
CA GLN A 34 -25.66 20.47 -12.18
C GLN A 34 -25.95 19.02 -11.79
N GLU A 35 -26.96 18.83 -10.94
CA GLU A 35 -27.44 17.49 -10.55
C GLU A 35 -28.26 16.88 -11.68
N ILE A 36 -27.94 15.61 -12.02
CA ILE A 36 -28.66 14.81 -13.01
C ILE A 36 -29.81 14.09 -12.33
N PHE A 37 -29.54 13.49 -11.18
CA PHE A 37 -30.53 12.95 -10.25
C PHE A 37 -29.94 12.88 -8.82
N LYS A 38 -30.81 12.75 -7.84
CA LYS A 38 -30.46 12.62 -6.42
C LYS A 38 -30.67 11.20 -5.92
N GLU A 39 -29.96 10.86 -4.85
CA GLU A 39 -30.24 9.67 -4.06
C GLU A 39 -31.70 9.70 -3.58
N GLY A 40 -32.42 8.58 -3.73
CA GLY A 40 -33.83 8.47 -3.40
C GLY A 40 -34.81 8.85 -4.53
N ASP A 41 -34.34 9.45 -5.62
CA ASP A 41 -35.19 9.75 -6.78
C ASP A 41 -35.70 8.45 -7.44
N PRO A 42 -36.84 8.48 -8.16
CA PRO A 42 -37.31 7.32 -8.93
C PRO A 42 -36.31 6.89 -10.00
N GLY A 43 -36.20 5.58 -10.22
CA GLY A 43 -35.39 4.98 -11.28
C GLY A 43 -36.06 5.05 -12.65
N ASP A 44 -36.10 6.22 -13.27
CA ASP A 44 -36.82 6.53 -14.50
C ASP A 44 -36.14 6.06 -15.79
N GLY A 45 -34.83 5.77 -15.74
CA GLY A 45 -34.08 5.32 -16.90
C GLY A 45 -32.58 5.17 -16.65
N VAL A 46 -31.86 4.82 -17.70
CA VAL A 46 -30.39 4.66 -17.74
C VAL A 46 -29.79 5.80 -18.55
N TYR A 47 -28.66 6.31 -18.08
CA TYR A 47 -27.92 7.36 -18.77
C TYR A 47 -26.64 6.81 -19.38
N VAL A 48 -26.31 7.24 -20.61
CA VAL A 48 -25.03 6.94 -21.28
C VAL A 48 -24.31 8.26 -21.52
N VAL A 49 -23.06 8.34 -21.10
CA VAL A 49 -22.27 9.56 -21.29
C VAL A 49 -21.82 9.69 -22.75
N LYS A 50 -22.25 10.76 -23.42
CA LYS A 50 -21.87 11.11 -24.79
C LYS A 50 -20.61 11.95 -24.81
N SER A 51 -20.50 12.93 -23.91
CA SER A 51 -19.33 13.78 -23.71
C SER A 51 -19.31 14.36 -22.29
N GLY A 52 -18.14 14.75 -21.78
CA GLY A 52 -17.97 15.25 -20.41
C GLY A 52 -17.77 14.12 -19.40
N GLU A 53 -17.80 14.43 -18.12
CA GLU A 53 -17.59 13.51 -17.02
C GLU A 53 -18.69 13.65 -15.97
N VAL A 54 -19.21 12.55 -15.44
CA VAL A 54 -20.24 12.53 -14.40
C VAL A 54 -19.64 11.97 -13.12
N VAL A 55 -19.89 12.65 -12.00
CA VAL A 55 -19.49 12.23 -10.66
C VAL A 55 -20.65 11.55 -9.96
N ILE A 56 -20.42 10.32 -9.49
CA ILE A 56 -21.37 9.58 -8.64
C ILE A 56 -20.93 9.74 -7.19
N SER A 57 -21.84 10.20 -6.33
CA SER A 57 -21.56 10.52 -4.93
C SER A 57 -22.71 10.08 -4.02
N ALA A 58 -22.39 9.78 -2.76
CA ALA A 58 -23.39 9.52 -1.72
C ALA A 58 -23.15 10.44 -0.52
N ALA A 59 -24.19 10.68 0.27
CA ALA A 59 -24.08 11.41 1.51
C ALA A 59 -23.40 10.56 2.57
N VAL A 60 -22.35 11.10 3.22
CA VAL A 60 -21.65 10.45 4.32
C VAL A 60 -21.77 11.35 5.55
N GLY A 61 -22.43 10.88 6.60
CA GLY A 61 -22.58 11.62 7.87
C GLY A 61 -23.34 12.95 7.74
N SER A 62 -22.86 13.98 8.42
CA SER A 62 -23.53 15.28 8.55
C SER A 62 -23.39 16.20 7.31
N GLY A 63 -23.75 15.70 6.12
CA GLY A 63 -23.92 16.58 4.94
C GLY A 63 -22.73 16.71 4.00
N GLN A 64 -21.64 16.02 4.23
CA GLN A 64 -20.54 15.89 3.24
C GLN A 64 -20.88 14.80 2.22
N ARG A 65 -20.72 15.12 0.93
CA ARG A 65 -20.84 14.13 -0.16
C ARG A 65 -19.48 13.55 -0.47
N HIS A 66 -19.38 12.24 -0.47
CA HIS A 66 -18.19 11.52 -0.89
C HIS A 66 -18.37 11.02 -2.32
N ALA A 67 -17.51 11.50 -3.23
CA ALA A 67 -17.47 11.02 -4.60
C ALA A 67 -16.73 9.68 -4.63
N PHE A 68 -17.35 8.63 -5.14
CA PHE A 68 -16.77 7.29 -5.18
C PHE A 68 -16.60 6.73 -6.59
N SER A 69 -17.17 7.39 -7.62
CA SER A 69 -16.98 6.97 -9.01
C SER A 69 -17.09 8.16 -9.95
N LYS A 70 -16.32 8.12 -11.03
CA LYS A 70 -16.42 9.01 -12.18
C LYS A 70 -16.79 8.18 -13.40
N VAL A 71 -17.77 8.67 -14.14
CA VAL A 71 -18.32 8.02 -15.32
C VAL A 71 -17.85 8.77 -16.57
N GLN A 72 -17.12 8.08 -17.45
CA GLN A 72 -16.44 8.61 -18.63
C GLN A 72 -17.32 8.50 -19.89
N PRO A 73 -17.01 9.21 -20.96
CA PRO A 73 -17.69 9.04 -22.24
C PRO A 73 -17.70 7.59 -22.74
N GLY A 74 -18.90 7.09 -23.09
CA GLY A 74 -19.15 5.70 -23.47
C GLY A 74 -19.56 4.78 -22.31
N ASP A 75 -19.39 5.21 -21.08
CA ASP A 75 -19.91 4.51 -19.89
C ASP A 75 -21.40 4.84 -19.67
N PHE A 76 -22.03 4.08 -18.80
CA PHE A 76 -23.42 4.24 -18.41
C PHE A 76 -23.58 4.24 -16.89
N PHE A 77 -24.70 4.84 -16.40
CA PHE A 77 -25.02 4.90 -14.98
C PHE A 77 -26.52 4.99 -14.75
N GLY A 78 -26.94 4.79 -13.48
CA GLY A 78 -28.35 4.79 -13.10
C GLY A 78 -29.08 3.50 -13.41
N GLU A 79 -28.37 2.47 -13.85
CA GLU A 79 -28.92 1.15 -14.19
C GLU A 79 -29.49 0.39 -13.00
N MET A 80 -28.91 0.56 -11.80
CA MET A 80 -29.32 -0.20 -10.60
C MET A 80 -30.78 0.01 -10.28
N ALA A 81 -31.23 1.25 -10.18
CA ALA A 81 -32.62 1.59 -9.90
C ALA A 81 -33.62 1.10 -10.98
N VAL A 82 -33.14 0.90 -12.21
CA VAL A 82 -33.93 0.33 -13.31
C VAL A 82 -34.04 -1.18 -13.19
N LEU A 83 -33.00 -1.85 -12.76
CA LEU A 83 -32.93 -3.31 -12.67
C LEU A 83 -33.71 -3.87 -11.49
N ASP A 84 -33.51 -3.28 -10.29
CA ASP A 84 -34.10 -3.77 -9.04
C ASP A 84 -35.40 -3.04 -8.67
N ASN A 85 -35.81 -2.05 -9.45
CA ASN A 85 -37.00 -1.23 -9.21
C ASN A 85 -36.97 -0.50 -7.85
N GLN A 86 -35.78 -0.12 -7.42
CA GLN A 86 -35.56 0.67 -6.20
C GLN A 86 -35.28 2.14 -6.55
N PRO A 87 -35.36 3.05 -5.59
CA PRO A 87 -34.91 4.42 -5.76
C PRO A 87 -33.41 4.51 -6.13
N ARG A 88 -32.97 5.63 -6.70
CA ARG A 88 -31.57 5.91 -6.99
C ARG A 88 -30.71 5.71 -5.75
N SER A 89 -29.69 4.87 -5.84
CA SER A 89 -28.78 4.53 -4.72
C SER A 89 -27.71 5.57 -4.43
N ALA A 90 -27.60 6.60 -5.28
CA ALA A 90 -26.58 7.64 -5.19
C ALA A 90 -27.03 8.89 -5.94
N CYS A 91 -26.32 9.99 -5.76
CA CYS A 91 -26.46 11.20 -6.56
C CYS A 91 -25.53 11.14 -7.78
N ALA A 92 -25.96 11.72 -8.89
CA ALA A 92 -25.14 11.95 -10.07
C ALA A 92 -25.10 13.44 -10.41
N SER A 93 -23.90 13.99 -10.65
CA SER A 93 -23.70 15.40 -11.00
C SER A 93 -22.69 15.56 -12.13
N ALA A 94 -22.82 16.60 -12.92
CA ALA A 94 -21.93 16.93 -14.02
C ALA A 94 -20.63 17.60 -13.51
N GLU A 95 -19.45 17.09 -13.90
CA GLU A 95 -18.13 17.70 -13.58
C GLU A 95 -17.67 18.66 -14.72
N GLY A 96 -18.58 19.43 -15.26
CA GLY A 96 -18.32 20.29 -16.40
C GLY A 96 -19.53 20.29 -17.33
N GLU A 97 -19.34 20.67 -18.57
CA GLU A 97 -20.37 20.50 -19.61
C GLU A 97 -20.51 19.01 -19.95
N VAL A 98 -21.70 18.45 -19.78
CA VAL A 98 -22.00 17.03 -20.01
C VAL A 98 -23.16 16.86 -20.97
N GLU A 99 -22.96 16.02 -22.00
CA GLU A 99 -24.04 15.53 -22.85
C GLU A 99 -24.30 14.05 -22.56
N LEU A 100 -25.57 13.69 -22.39
CA LEU A 100 -26.03 12.33 -22.08
C LEU A 100 -27.07 11.84 -23.09
N HIS A 101 -27.11 10.55 -23.32
CA HIS A 101 -28.28 9.87 -23.86
C HIS A 101 -29.05 9.26 -22.69
N PHE A 102 -30.31 9.63 -22.56
CA PHE A 102 -31.23 9.06 -21.56
C PHE A 102 -32.10 8.00 -22.21
N VAL A 103 -32.07 6.78 -21.70
CA VAL A 103 -32.89 5.65 -22.13
C VAL A 103 -33.95 5.40 -21.07
N PRO A 104 -35.24 5.59 -21.38
CA PRO A 104 -36.33 5.36 -20.43
C PRO A 104 -36.37 3.94 -19.92
N ARG A 105 -36.78 3.74 -18.67
CA ARG A 105 -36.84 2.45 -17.98
C ARG A 105 -37.58 1.39 -18.78
N GLU A 106 -38.74 1.72 -19.31
CA GLU A 106 -39.57 0.77 -20.08
C GLU A 106 -38.84 0.21 -21.29
N GLN A 107 -38.12 1.08 -22.02
CA GLN A 107 -37.31 0.68 -23.16
C GLN A 107 -36.14 -0.19 -22.76
N MET A 108 -35.46 0.17 -21.65
CA MET A 108 -34.34 -0.63 -21.15
C MET A 108 -34.79 -2.02 -20.72
N VAL A 109 -35.89 -2.13 -19.96
CA VAL A 109 -36.45 -3.42 -19.52
C VAL A 109 -36.90 -4.26 -20.72
N ALA A 110 -37.56 -3.65 -21.72
CA ALA A 110 -37.98 -4.36 -22.93
C ALA A 110 -36.77 -4.92 -23.72
N LEU A 111 -35.67 -4.17 -23.80
CA LEU A 111 -34.44 -4.62 -24.44
C LEU A 111 -33.80 -5.78 -23.67
N LEU A 112 -33.69 -5.66 -22.34
CA LEU A 112 -33.13 -6.72 -21.49
C LEU A 112 -33.92 -8.02 -21.60
N THR A 113 -35.24 -7.94 -21.72
CA THR A 113 -36.11 -9.12 -21.88
C THR A 113 -35.90 -9.83 -23.23
N ARG A 114 -35.47 -9.08 -24.27
CA ARG A 114 -35.31 -9.61 -25.63
C ARG A 114 -33.90 -10.01 -26.00
N SER A 115 -32.90 -9.42 -25.33
CA SER A 115 -31.48 -9.64 -25.67
C SER A 115 -30.72 -10.24 -24.48
N PRO A 116 -30.53 -11.57 -24.46
CA PRO A 116 -29.67 -12.25 -23.49
C PRO A 116 -28.22 -11.73 -23.50
N GLU A 117 -27.73 -11.32 -24.67
CA GLU A 117 -26.38 -10.79 -24.83
C GLU A 117 -26.22 -9.43 -24.11
N LEU A 118 -27.23 -8.58 -24.15
CA LEU A 118 -27.25 -7.31 -23.40
C LEU A 118 -27.28 -7.59 -21.91
N CYS A 119 -28.07 -8.56 -21.43
CA CYS A 119 -28.05 -8.98 -20.04
C CYS A 119 -26.68 -9.44 -19.58
N MET A 120 -26.00 -10.26 -20.38
CA MET A 120 -24.65 -10.76 -20.06
C MET A 120 -23.64 -9.61 -20.03
N THR A 121 -23.70 -8.68 -20.97
CA THR A 121 -22.84 -7.49 -21.00
C THR A 121 -23.04 -6.64 -19.75
N LEU A 122 -24.29 -6.40 -19.35
CA LEU A 122 -24.63 -5.65 -18.16
C LEU A 122 -24.14 -6.34 -16.88
N LEU A 123 -24.35 -7.66 -16.75
CA LEU A 123 -23.89 -8.46 -15.60
C LEU A 123 -22.36 -8.45 -15.49
N GLN A 124 -21.65 -8.58 -16.62
CA GLN A 124 -20.18 -8.51 -16.63
C GLN A 124 -19.69 -7.15 -16.17
N GLU A 125 -20.32 -6.07 -16.64
CA GLU A 125 -19.93 -4.71 -16.27
C GLU A 125 -20.23 -4.41 -14.79
N ILE A 126 -21.39 -4.81 -14.27
CA ILE A 126 -21.72 -4.70 -12.85
C ILE A 126 -20.72 -5.50 -12.00
N SER A 127 -20.43 -6.74 -12.39
CA SER A 127 -19.47 -7.60 -11.69
C SER A 127 -18.07 -7.00 -11.68
N ARG A 128 -17.65 -6.32 -12.76
CA ARG A 128 -16.38 -5.59 -12.84
C ARG A 128 -16.37 -4.43 -11.85
N ARG A 129 -17.44 -3.59 -11.87
CA ARG A 129 -17.57 -2.42 -10.97
C ARG A 129 -17.58 -2.83 -9.50
N ILE A 130 -18.29 -3.91 -9.15
CA ILE A 130 -18.30 -4.44 -7.78
C ILE A 130 -16.88 -4.87 -7.35
N ARG A 131 -16.13 -5.56 -8.22
CA ARG A 131 -14.74 -5.94 -7.90
C ARG A 131 -13.84 -4.72 -7.69
N GLU A 132 -13.94 -3.72 -8.56
CA GLU A 132 -13.17 -2.48 -8.43
C GLU A 132 -13.51 -1.72 -7.14
N PHE A 133 -14.80 -1.57 -6.86
CA PHE A 133 -15.30 -0.96 -5.62
C PHE A 133 -14.80 -1.71 -4.37
N ASN A 134 -14.93 -3.03 -4.33
CA ASN A 134 -14.45 -3.83 -3.20
C ASN A 134 -12.94 -3.68 -2.99
N GLN A 135 -12.15 -3.65 -4.06
CA GLN A 135 -10.70 -3.44 -3.96
C GLN A 135 -10.34 -2.05 -3.44
N GLN A 136 -11.08 -1.03 -3.84
CA GLN A 136 -10.89 0.32 -3.33
C GLN A 136 -11.32 0.43 -1.87
N TYR A 137 -12.49 -0.08 -1.52
CA TYR A 137 -13.03 -0.08 -0.16
C TYR A 137 -12.09 -0.78 0.84
N ILE A 138 -11.57 -1.96 0.48
CA ILE A 138 -10.60 -2.67 1.31
C ILE A 138 -9.32 -1.84 1.51
N ARG A 139 -8.84 -1.17 0.45
CA ARG A 139 -7.66 -0.29 0.56
C ARG A 139 -7.90 0.88 1.52
N GLU A 140 -9.04 1.54 1.41
CA GLU A 140 -9.40 2.67 2.28
C GLU A 140 -9.58 2.21 3.73
N LEU A 141 -10.23 1.07 3.95
CA LEU A 141 -10.38 0.48 5.28
C LEU A 141 -9.03 0.18 5.94
N LEU A 142 -8.13 -0.50 5.22
CA LEU A 142 -6.79 -0.79 5.72
C LEU A 142 -5.96 0.47 5.99
N GLN A 143 -6.13 1.51 5.18
CA GLN A 143 -5.47 2.80 5.42
C GLN A 143 -6.02 3.48 6.68
N SER A 144 -7.33 3.48 6.87
CA SER A 144 -7.98 4.02 8.07
C SER A 144 -7.54 3.27 9.33
N GLU A 145 -7.48 1.94 9.29
CA GLU A 145 -6.99 1.12 10.39
C GLU A 145 -5.54 1.45 10.76
N ARG A 146 -4.66 1.61 9.78
CA ARG A 146 -3.26 2.02 10.03
C ARG A 146 -3.17 3.40 10.67
N MET A 147 -3.97 4.37 10.21
CA MET A 147 -4.02 5.70 10.83
C MET A 147 -4.54 5.65 12.26
N ALA A 148 -5.53 4.81 12.55
CA ALA A 148 -6.01 4.58 13.90
C ALA A 148 -4.93 3.98 14.81
N LEU A 149 -4.12 3.04 14.30
CA LEU A 149 -2.97 2.49 15.03
C LEU A 149 -1.92 3.57 15.33
N VAL A 150 -1.54 4.40 14.35
CA VAL A 150 -0.62 5.53 14.58
C VAL A 150 -1.18 6.48 15.64
N GLY A 151 -2.48 6.78 15.60
CA GLY A 151 -3.16 7.60 16.63
C GLY A 151 -3.06 6.98 18.03
N ARG A 152 -3.26 5.67 18.16
CA ARG A 152 -3.13 4.95 19.45
C ARG A 152 -1.71 5.00 20.01
N PHE A 153 -0.69 4.94 19.16
CA PHE A 153 0.72 4.96 19.57
C PHE A 153 1.36 6.34 19.49
N ALA A 154 0.59 7.39 19.18
CA ALA A 154 1.11 8.75 19.01
C ALA A 154 1.95 9.23 20.21
N SER A 155 1.51 8.95 21.46
CA SER A 155 2.27 9.33 22.65
C SER A 155 3.63 8.65 22.75
N ALA A 156 3.71 7.36 22.41
CA ALA A 156 4.98 6.63 22.38
C ALA A 156 5.89 7.15 21.27
N ILE A 157 5.35 7.42 20.09
CA ILE A 157 6.09 8.01 18.97
C ILE A 157 6.67 9.37 19.34
N VAL A 158 5.86 10.25 19.94
CA VAL A 158 6.30 11.57 20.39
C VAL A 158 7.39 11.46 21.45
N HIS A 159 7.25 10.53 22.41
CA HIS A 159 8.26 10.25 23.42
C HIS A 159 9.58 9.82 22.76
N ASP A 160 9.55 8.91 21.81
CA ASP A 160 10.73 8.39 21.12
C ASP A 160 11.40 9.42 20.20
N LEU A 161 10.64 10.38 19.66
CA LEU A 161 11.17 11.53 18.92
C LEU A 161 11.76 12.60 19.87
N LYS A 162 11.20 12.76 21.08
CA LYS A 162 11.69 13.74 22.06
C LYS A 162 13.10 13.40 22.57
N ASN A 163 13.38 12.11 22.75
CA ASN A 163 14.68 11.66 23.25
C ASN A 163 15.86 12.09 22.36
N PRO A 164 15.89 11.79 21.04
CA PRO A 164 16.96 12.24 20.17
C PRO A 164 17.01 13.79 20.06
N LEU A 165 15.86 14.48 20.08
CA LEU A 165 15.83 15.95 20.08
C LEU A 165 16.51 16.54 21.33
N THR A 166 16.30 15.94 22.51
CA THR A 166 17.00 16.33 23.74
C THR A 166 18.52 16.16 23.60
N ILE A 167 18.98 15.05 23.02
CA ILE A 167 20.42 14.81 22.78
C ILE A 167 21.00 15.82 21.79
N ILE A 168 20.24 16.19 20.76
CA ILE A 168 20.63 17.25 19.81
C ILE A 168 20.78 18.58 20.55
N GLY A 169 19.81 18.95 21.40
CA GLY A 169 19.86 20.18 22.19
C GLY A 169 21.10 20.24 23.08
N ILE A 170 21.36 19.19 23.89
CA ILE A 170 22.54 19.09 24.73
C ILE A 170 23.84 19.18 23.90
N GLY A 171 23.89 18.46 22.76
CA GLY A 171 25.05 18.50 21.87
C GLY A 171 25.31 19.89 21.29
N ALA A 172 24.26 20.63 20.93
CA ALA A 172 24.35 21.98 20.44
C ALA A 172 24.83 22.94 21.54
N GLU A 173 24.29 22.82 22.77
CA GLU A 173 24.76 23.62 23.92
C GLU A 173 26.24 23.38 24.20
N ILE A 174 26.70 22.13 24.26
CA ILE A 174 28.11 21.81 24.45
C ILE A 174 28.99 22.44 23.36
N ALA A 175 28.56 22.32 22.09
CA ALA A 175 29.32 22.87 20.96
C ALA A 175 29.44 24.40 20.99
N CYS A 176 28.48 25.09 21.62
CA CYS A 176 28.43 26.56 21.75
C CYS A 176 29.10 27.08 23.02
N LEU A 177 29.59 26.24 23.94
CA LEU A 177 30.31 26.73 25.10
C LEU A 177 31.63 27.39 24.70
N ASP A 178 31.96 28.54 25.32
CA ASP A 178 33.24 29.22 25.11
C ASP A 178 34.45 28.37 25.49
N THR A 179 34.26 27.44 26.44
CA THR A 179 35.27 26.51 26.92
C THR A 179 35.42 25.24 26.02
N ALA A 180 34.52 25.03 25.04
CA ALA A 180 34.57 23.85 24.17
C ALA A 180 35.77 23.91 23.22
N ASN A 181 36.60 22.88 23.25
CA ASN A 181 37.69 22.73 22.31
C ASN A 181 37.22 22.16 20.95
N SER A 182 38.12 22.05 19.97
CA SER A 182 37.81 21.56 18.63
C SER A 182 37.30 20.09 18.64
N GLU A 183 37.79 19.26 19.55
CA GLU A 183 37.40 17.88 19.69
C GLU A 183 35.97 17.75 20.30
N ASP A 184 35.65 18.54 21.31
CA ASP A 184 34.31 18.60 21.91
C ASP A 184 33.26 18.99 20.85
N ARG A 185 33.56 19.99 20.03
CA ARG A 185 32.70 20.45 18.94
C ARG A 185 32.53 19.34 17.87
N ARG A 186 33.61 18.64 17.52
CA ARG A 186 33.58 17.55 16.58
C ARG A 186 32.71 16.38 17.09
N ILE A 187 32.88 15.99 18.34
CA ILE A 187 32.11 14.91 18.99
C ILE A 187 30.62 15.31 19.07
N SER A 188 30.33 16.56 19.47
CA SER A 188 28.96 17.07 19.52
C SER A 188 28.30 17.07 18.15
N GLY A 189 29.01 17.53 17.11
CA GLY A 189 28.53 17.49 15.73
C GLY A 189 28.19 16.08 15.26
N GLN A 190 29.06 15.11 15.54
CA GLN A 190 28.80 13.69 15.21
C GLN A 190 27.60 13.12 15.96
N ARG A 191 27.42 13.46 17.25
CA ARG A 191 26.24 13.06 18.03
C ARG A 191 24.95 13.63 17.44
N ILE A 192 24.96 14.93 17.10
CA ILE A 192 23.82 15.60 16.47
C ILE A 192 23.47 14.93 15.15
N ALA A 193 24.44 14.75 14.25
CA ALA A 193 24.20 14.10 12.95
C ALA A 193 23.57 12.72 13.10
N LYS A 194 24.09 11.90 14.03
CA LYS A 194 23.53 10.56 14.32
C LYS A 194 22.07 10.61 14.82
N GLN A 195 21.70 11.62 15.63
CA GLN A 195 20.30 11.73 16.08
C GLN A 195 19.37 12.21 14.95
N ILE A 196 19.86 13.08 14.05
CA ILE A 196 19.10 13.49 12.87
C ILE A 196 18.80 12.30 11.95
N GLU A 197 19.80 11.46 11.67
CA GLU A 197 19.61 10.23 10.90
C GLU A 197 18.57 9.31 11.57
N ARG A 198 18.61 9.17 12.89
CA ARG A 198 17.65 8.39 13.65
C ARG A 198 16.23 8.92 13.52
N ILE A 199 16.02 10.23 13.70
CA ILE A 199 14.71 10.88 13.54
C ILE A 199 14.20 10.67 12.12
N THR A 200 15.07 10.89 11.14
CA THR A 200 14.71 10.71 9.72
C THR A 200 14.26 9.25 9.44
N GLY A 201 14.96 8.27 10.00
CA GLY A 201 14.56 6.86 9.93
C GLY A 201 13.17 6.63 10.53
N MET A 202 12.91 7.12 11.74
CA MET A 202 11.62 6.99 12.41
C MET A 202 10.47 7.61 11.62
N VAL A 203 10.68 8.82 11.08
CA VAL A 203 9.68 9.50 10.24
C VAL A 203 9.38 8.71 8.98
N ASN A 204 10.42 8.20 8.30
CA ASN A 204 10.25 7.37 7.11
C ASN A 204 9.50 6.07 7.43
N ASP A 205 9.77 5.41 8.57
CA ASP A 205 9.05 4.23 9.02
C ASP A 205 7.56 4.50 9.20
N ILE A 206 7.20 5.61 9.84
CA ILE A 206 5.81 6.01 10.04
C ILE A 206 5.13 6.32 8.71
N LEU A 207 5.80 7.07 7.82
CA LEU A 207 5.27 7.41 6.51
C LEU A 207 5.04 6.16 5.65
N ASP A 208 5.95 5.20 5.67
CA ASP A 208 5.81 3.95 4.92
C ASP A 208 4.73 3.05 5.50
N PHE A 209 4.56 3.05 6.82
CA PHE A 209 3.46 2.35 7.48
C PHE A 209 2.10 2.95 7.09
N THR A 210 1.96 4.27 7.08
CA THR A 210 0.70 4.97 6.80
C THR A 210 0.32 4.98 5.32
N ARG A 211 1.28 5.13 4.39
CA ARG A 211 1.01 5.24 2.94
C ARG A 211 0.43 3.97 2.31
N GLY A 212 0.59 2.83 2.96
CA GLY A 212 0.04 1.60 2.43
C GLY A 212 0.69 1.15 1.10
N THR A 213 0.01 0.25 0.39
CA THR A 213 0.41 -0.29 -0.93
C THR A 213 0.07 0.63 -2.11
N GLY A 214 -0.29 1.89 -1.86
CA GLY A 214 -0.81 2.81 -2.88
C GLY A 214 0.17 3.23 -3.98
N VAL A 215 1.48 3.10 -3.75
CA VAL A 215 2.47 3.23 -4.82
C VAL A 215 2.64 1.85 -5.43
N GLN A 216 2.25 1.66 -6.68
CA GLN A 216 2.50 0.43 -7.45
C GLN A 216 3.98 0.07 -7.29
N ALA A 217 4.26 -0.94 -6.46
CA ALA A 217 5.61 -1.46 -6.33
C ALA A 217 5.98 -2.05 -7.68
N THR A 218 6.86 -1.40 -8.42
CA THR A 218 7.35 -1.92 -9.69
C THR A 218 8.25 -3.10 -9.37
N PHE A 219 7.79 -4.30 -9.69
CA PHE A 219 8.59 -5.51 -9.63
C PHE A 219 9.24 -5.73 -10.98
N ALA A 220 10.52 -6.10 -10.96
CA ALA A 220 11.27 -6.42 -12.16
C ALA A 220 12.08 -7.71 -11.95
N PRO A 221 12.35 -8.48 -13.00
CA PRO A 221 13.26 -9.61 -12.91
C PRO A 221 14.64 -9.13 -12.47
N ALA A 222 15.18 -9.71 -11.41
CA ALA A 222 16.52 -9.40 -10.92
C ALA A 222 17.23 -10.70 -10.48
N ASP A 223 18.53 -10.77 -10.72
CA ASP A 223 19.35 -11.86 -10.21
C ASP A 223 19.52 -11.72 -8.70
N TYR A 224 19.03 -12.73 -7.96
CA TYR A 224 18.99 -12.68 -6.50
C TYR A 224 20.38 -12.68 -5.88
N SER A 225 21.35 -13.41 -6.46
CA SER A 225 22.71 -13.46 -5.96
C SER A 225 23.40 -12.09 -6.04
N THR A 226 23.29 -11.43 -7.18
CA THR A 226 23.84 -10.08 -7.40
C THR A 226 23.20 -9.07 -6.45
N PHE A 227 21.88 -9.13 -6.28
CA PHE A 227 21.16 -8.27 -5.36
C PHE A 227 21.64 -8.44 -3.92
N VAL A 228 21.70 -9.69 -3.42
CA VAL A 228 22.16 -9.98 -2.04
C VAL A 228 23.58 -9.51 -1.82
N GLN A 229 24.50 -9.81 -2.75
CA GLN A 229 25.90 -9.39 -2.65
C GLN A 229 26.03 -7.87 -2.52
N THR A 230 25.30 -7.11 -3.35
CA THR A 230 25.28 -5.65 -3.30
C THR A 230 24.82 -5.14 -1.94
N VAL A 231 23.68 -5.63 -1.45
CA VAL A 231 23.11 -5.20 -0.15
C VAL A 231 24.04 -5.58 1.01
N VAL A 232 24.62 -6.77 0.99
CA VAL A 232 25.52 -7.22 2.06
C VAL A 232 26.81 -6.43 2.08
N GLU A 233 27.36 -6.02 0.95
CA GLU A 233 28.53 -5.15 0.91
C GLU A 233 28.27 -3.76 1.51
N GLU A 234 27.10 -3.20 1.27
CA GLU A 234 26.69 -1.94 1.89
C GLU A 234 26.53 -2.11 3.40
N LEU A 235 25.85 -3.16 3.86
CA LEU A 235 25.67 -3.49 5.27
C LEU A 235 26.99 -3.76 5.99
N ARG A 236 27.95 -4.45 5.38
CA ARG A 236 29.28 -4.69 5.97
C ARG A 236 30.00 -3.38 6.31
N ARG A 237 29.90 -2.38 5.44
CA ARG A 237 30.49 -1.05 5.70
C ARG A 237 29.79 -0.34 6.86
N GLU A 238 28.46 -0.50 6.97
CA GLU A 238 27.65 0.08 8.05
C GLU A 238 27.99 -0.54 9.42
N VAL A 239 28.04 -1.88 9.48
CA VAL A 239 28.23 -2.60 10.76
C VAL A 239 29.69 -2.70 11.20
N ALA A 240 30.68 -2.48 10.32
CA ALA A 240 32.11 -2.59 10.64
C ALA A 240 32.51 -1.74 11.86
N ARG A 241 31.88 -0.59 12.05
CA ARG A 241 32.15 0.31 13.18
C ARG A 241 31.61 -0.19 14.53
N LYS A 242 30.80 -1.27 14.53
CA LYS A 242 30.14 -1.82 15.72
C LYS A 242 30.72 -3.17 16.16
N SER A 243 31.88 -3.54 15.63
CA SER A 243 32.54 -4.83 15.91
C SER A 243 31.66 -6.05 15.60
N VAL A 244 30.80 -5.93 14.59
CA VAL A 244 29.96 -7.02 14.10
C VAL A 244 30.40 -7.40 12.70
N SER A 245 30.55 -8.73 12.45
CA SER A 245 30.86 -9.28 11.13
C SER A 245 29.60 -9.85 10.47
N ILE A 246 29.53 -9.77 9.12
CA ILE A 246 28.53 -10.47 8.33
C ILE A 246 29.23 -11.52 7.46
N GLU A 247 28.81 -12.75 7.65
CA GLU A 247 29.41 -13.93 6.98
C GLU A 247 28.32 -14.65 6.18
N PHE A 248 28.73 -15.19 5.03
CA PHE A 248 27.91 -16.15 4.29
C PHE A 248 28.22 -17.55 4.80
N GLU A 249 27.24 -18.26 5.37
CA GLU A 249 27.38 -19.68 5.73
C GLU A 249 27.46 -20.55 4.46
N ASN A 250 26.66 -20.15 3.45
CA ASN A 250 26.73 -20.63 2.09
C ASN A 250 26.52 -19.50 1.09
N PRO A 251 27.01 -19.58 -0.14
CA PRO A 251 26.82 -18.51 -1.11
C PRO A 251 25.35 -18.35 -1.48
N PRO A 252 24.87 -17.12 -1.82
CA PRO A 252 23.53 -16.93 -2.36
C PRO A 252 23.38 -17.73 -3.67
N PRO A 253 22.17 -18.27 -3.94
CA PRO A 253 21.95 -19.18 -5.05
C PRO A 253 22.21 -18.49 -6.39
N ALA A 254 23.14 -19.04 -7.18
CA ALA A 254 23.52 -18.52 -8.49
C ALA A 254 22.38 -18.74 -9.53
N ALA A 255 22.26 -17.83 -10.48
CA ALA A 255 21.33 -17.90 -11.61
C ALA A 255 19.83 -18.04 -11.21
N VAL A 256 19.46 -17.49 -10.08
CA VAL A 256 18.07 -17.41 -9.65
C VAL A 256 17.52 -16.02 -9.92
N SER A 257 16.66 -15.91 -10.93
CA SER A 257 15.93 -14.67 -11.23
C SER A 257 14.62 -14.65 -10.46
N LEU A 258 14.35 -13.57 -9.72
CA LEU A 258 13.14 -13.34 -8.97
C LEU A 258 12.49 -12.02 -9.39
N GLN A 259 11.17 -11.92 -9.27
CA GLN A 259 10.46 -10.66 -9.42
C GLN A 259 10.63 -9.84 -8.13
N LEU A 260 11.52 -8.84 -8.17
CA LEU A 260 11.90 -8.06 -6.99
C LEU A 260 11.61 -6.57 -7.18
N ASN A 261 11.36 -5.92 -6.05
CA ASN A 261 11.60 -4.49 -5.90
C ASN A 261 12.86 -4.31 -5.03
N PRO A 262 14.05 -4.11 -5.64
CA PRO A 262 15.32 -4.10 -4.91
C PRO A 262 15.36 -3.08 -3.77
N LYS A 263 14.83 -1.87 -4.01
CA LYS A 263 14.80 -0.80 -3.01
C LYS A 263 14.00 -1.18 -1.75
N ARG A 264 12.87 -1.86 -1.94
CA ARG A 264 12.04 -2.31 -0.81
C ARG A 264 12.64 -3.52 -0.11
N LEU A 265 13.12 -4.50 -0.90
CA LEU A 265 13.70 -5.72 -0.33
C LEU A 265 15.01 -5.44 0.41
N SER A 266 15.86 -4.50 -0.03
CA SER A 266 17.03 -4.04 0.72
C SER A 266 16.66 -3.62 2.14
N ARG A 267 15.51 -2.96 2.31
CA ARG A 267 15.04 -2.52 3.63
C ARG A 267 14.79 -3.70 4.59
N VAL A 268 14.34 -4.85 4.08
CA VAL A 268 14.21 -6.08 4.91
C VAL A 268 15.57 -6.47 5.47
N PHE A 269 16.59 -6.55 4.63
CA PHE A 269 17.94 -6.87 5.07
C PHE A 269 18.49 -5.85 6.08
N TYR A 270 18.32 -4.55 5.81
CA TYR A 270 18.72 -3.49 6.74
C TYR A 270 18.04 -3.62 8.10
N ASN A 271 16.74 -3.84 8.13
CA ASN A 271 15.99 -3.98 9.38
C ASN A 271 16.43 -5.21 10.16
N LEU A 272 16.59 -6.37 9.52
CA LEU A 272 17.01 -7.60 10.19
C LEU A 272 18.44 -7.50 10.72
N VAL A 273 19.36 -7.00 9.90
CA VAL A 273 20.77 -6.83 10.27
C VAL A 273 20.95 -5.79 11.38
N LEU A 274 20.28 -4.64 11.31
CA LEU A 274 20.39 -3.63 12.35
C LEU A 274 19.74 -4.08 13.67
N ASN A 275 18.64 -4.84 13.63
CA ASN A 275 18.09 -5.48 14.83
C ASN A 275 19.08 -6.46 15.45
N ALA A 276 19.75 -7.29 14.64
CA ALA A 276 20.79 -8.20 15.11
C ALA A 276 21.96 -7.45 15.76
N VAL A 277 22.42 -6.37 15.15
CA VAL A 277 23.50 -5.53 15.70
C VAL A 277 23.12 -4.92 17.04
N ASP A 278 21.87 -4.46 17.21
CA ASP A 278 21.39 -3.88 18.48
C ASP A 278 21.37 -4.91 19.62
N GLU A 279 21.17 -6.21 19.31
CA GLU A 279 21.24 -7.32 20.28
C GLU A 279 22.69 -7.78 20.57
N MET A 280 23.69 -7.25 19.85
CA MET A 280 25.10 -7.59 20.00
C MET A 280 25.96 -6.36 20.39
N PRO A 281 25.73 -5.72 21.55
CA PRO A 281 26.42 -4.48 21.94
C PRO A 281 27.93 -4.66 22.17
N ARG A 282 28.39 -5.89 22.38
CA ARG A 282 29.81 -6.27 22.55
C ARG A 282 30.47 -6.77 21.26
N GLY A 283 29.77 -6.68 20.13
CA GLY A 283 30.16 -7.29 18.88
C GLY A 283 29.62 -8.72 18.73
N GLY A 284 29.79 -9.29 17.55
CA GLY A 284 29.30 -10.63 17.23
C GLY A 284 29.33 -10.93 15.74
N THR A 285 28.64 -12.00 15.36
CA THR A 285 28.59 -12.46 13.97
C THR A 285 27.15 -12.64 13.51
N ILE A 286 26.85 -12.08 12.36
CA ILE A 286 25.61 -12.33 11.62
C ILE A 286 25.93 -13.31 10.50
N ARG A 287 25.23 -14.45 10.45
CA ARG A 287 25.38 -15.48 9.40
C ARG A 287 24.18 -15.44 8.48
N LEU A 288 24.46 -15.40 7.19
CA LEU A 288 23.45 -15.47 6.13
C LEU A 288 23.50 -16.86 5.51
N ARG A 289 22.35 -17.54 5.48
CA ARG A 289 22.18 -18.85 4.86
C ARG A 289 21.05 -18.80 3.85
N PHE A 290 21.24 -19.52 2.75
CA PHE A 290 20.29 -19.56 1.64
C PHE A 290 19.93 -20.98 1.28
N GLN A 291 18.65 -21.22 1.01
CA GLN A 291 18.16 -22.49 0.48
C GLN A 291 17.28 -22.19 -0.72
N ALA A 292 17.58 -22.74 -1.87
CA ALA A 292 16.77 -22.58 -3.07
C ALA A 292 16.09 -23.91 -3.40
N THR A 293 14.78 -23.86 -3.57
CA THR A 293 13.95 -24.94 -4.09
C THR A 293 13.42 -24.57 -5.47
N ASP A 294 12.69 -25.44 -6.13
CA ASP A 294 12.04 -25.13 -7.41
C ASP A 294 10.95 -24.06 -7.27
N ARG A 295 10.41 -23.84 -6.07
CA ARG A 295 9.28 -22.95 -5.82
C ARG A 295 9.65 -21.65 -5.15
N GLU A 296 10.67 -21.64 -4.28
CA GLU A 296 11.01 -20.48 -3.46
C GLU A 296 12.49 -20.45 -3.09
N VAL A 297 12.99 -19.28 -2.74
CA VAL A 297 14.28 -19.09 -2.06
C VAL A 297 14.01 -18.71 -0.62
N VAL A 298 14.61 -19.46 0.31
CA VAL A 298 14.61 -19.15 1.75
C VAL A 298 15.91 -18.43 2.08
N THR A 299 15.82 -17.35 2.83
CA THR A 299 16.97 -16.60 3.35
C THR A 299 16.88 -16.51 4.85
N ASP A 300 17.92 -16.99 5.54
CA ASP A 300 18.06 -16.92 6.98
C ASP A 300 19.09 -15.85 7.33
N VAL A 301 18.75 -15.00 8.28
CA VAL A 301 19.63 -14.00 8.92
C VAL A 301 19.75 -14.40 10.39
N ALA A 302 20.85 -15.03 10.74
CA ALA A 302 21.11 -15.58 12.08
C ALA A 302 22.12 -14.70 12.81
N ASP A 303 21.84 -14.30 14.05
CA ASP A 303 22.75 -13.54 14.93
C ASP A 303 23.29 -14.39 16.07
N SER A 304 24.38 -13.94 16.67
CA SER A 304 24.98 -14.53 17.87
C SER A 304 24.63 -13.75 19.14
N GLY A 305 23.50 -13.03 19.15
CA GLY A 305 23.05 -12.19 20.28
C GLY A 305 22.34 -12.95 21.38
N GLY A 306 21.53 -12.22 22.14
CA GLY A 306 20.79 -12.77 23.29
C GLY A 306 19.53 -13.58 22.93
N GLY A 307 19.12 -13.57 21.67
CA GLY A 307 17.87 -14.21 21.22
C GLY A 307 16.63 -13.35 21.46
N ILE A 308 15.47 -13.91 21.19
CA ILE A 308 14.15 -13.28 21.30
C ILE A 308 13.49 -13.72 22.60
N ALA A 309 13.01 -12.80 23.40
CA ALA A 309 12.26 -13.12 24.61
C ALA A 309 10.98 -13.89 24.25
N PRO A 310 10.66 -15.00 24.95
CA PRO A 310 9.50 -15.84 24.63
C PRO A 310 8.17 -15.05 24.62
N GLU A 311 8.06 -14.02 25.47
CA GLU A 311 6.86 -13.21 25.65
C GLU A 311 6.48 -12.40 24.41
N ILE A 312 7.45 -12.11 23.53
CA ILE A 312 7.21 -11.30 22.31
C ILE A 312 7.26 -12.12 21.04
N LEU A 313 7.61 -13.40 21.11
CA LEU A 313 7.84 -14.20 19.90
C LEU A 313 6.60 -14.26 18.99
N GLU A 314 5.41 -14.34 19.58
CA GLU A 314 4.13 -14.40 18.86
C GLU A 314 3.71 -13.05 18.28
N THR A 315 4.08 -11.95 18.94
CA THR A 315 3.70 -10.58 18.55
C THR A 315 4.82 -9.79 17.89
N LEU A 316 5.95 -10.46 17.61
CA LEU A 316 7.20 -9.84 17.14
C LEU A 316 7.02 -9.01 15.84
N PHE A 317 6.12 -9.43 14.98
CA PHE A 317 5.81 -8.76 13.71
C PHE A 317 4.62 -7.80 13.79
N GLU A 318 3.99 -7.67 14.95
CA GLU A 318 2.93 -6.68 15.15
C GLU A 318 3.50 -5.26 15.11
N PRO A 319 2.77 -4.29 14.54
CA PRO A 319 3.19 -2.90 14.57
C PRO A 319 3.37 -2.38 15.99
N PHE A 320 4.46 -1.64 16.23
CA PHE A 320 4.83 -1.06 17.52
C PHE A 320 5.18 -2.08 18.63
N ALA A 321 5.36 -3.36 18.29
CA ALA A 321 5.87 -4.35 19.23
C ALA A 321 7.33 -4.03 19.61
N THR A 322 7.58 -3.77 20.89
CA THR A 322 8.91 -3.51 21.45
C THR A 322 9.05 -4.23 22.79
N TYR A 323 10.23 -4.78 23.08
CA TYR A 323 10.52 -5.42 24.36
C TYR A 323 11.93 -5.05 24.82
N GLY A 324 12.05 -4.51 26.03
CA GLY A 324 13.33 -4.23 26.65
C GLY A 324 14.21 -3.17 25.96
N LYS A 325 13.75 -2.59 24.84
CA LYS A 325 14.51 -1.59 24.08
C LYS A 325 14.05 -0.18 24.42
N ALA A 326 14.95 0.63 24.96
CA ALA A 326 14.77 2.09 25.03
C ALA A 326 14.87 2.77 23.63
N LYS A 327 14.99 2.00 22.53
CA LYS A 327 15.30 2.52 21.19
C LYS A 327 14.59 1.72 20.11
N GLY A 328 13.64 2.31 19.42
CA GLY A 328 13.02 1.76 18.21
C GLY A 328 11.51 2.00 18.16
N THR A 329 11.00 2.25 16.95
CA THR A 329 9.56 2.49 16.71
C THR A 329 8.70 1.23 16.81
N GLY A 330 9.31 0.03 16.84
CA GLY A 330 8.58 -1.23 16.72
C GLY A 330 7.93 -1.46 15.34
N LEU A 331 8.25 -0.63 14.35
CA LEU A 331 7.68 -0.74 12.99
C LEU A 331 8.55 -1.55 12.03
N GLY A 332 9.85 -1.69 12.29
CA GLY A 332 10.79 -2.31 11.36
C GLY A 332 10.40 -3.72 10.93
N LEU A 333 10.08 -4.59 11.89
CA LEU A 333 9.70 -5.98 11.59
C LEU A 333 8.34 -6.10 10.91
N SER A 334 7.35 -5.32 11.32
CA SER A 334 6.03 -5.29 10.65
C SER A 334 6.13 -4.76 9.21
N ILE A 335 7.00 -3.78 8.96
CA ILE A 335 7.31 -3.30 7.61
C ILE A 335 8.04 -4.40 6.81
N SER A 336 8.98 -5.12 7.43
CA SER A 336 9.68 -6.25 6.78
C SER A 336 8.73 -7.36 6.39
N GLN A 337 7.82 -7.75 7.29
CA GLN A 337 6.78 -8.73 7.02
C GLN A 337 5.94 -8.33 5.81
N ARG A 338 5.45 -7.12 5.80
CA ARG A 338 4.66 -6.60 4.70
C ARG A 338 5.42 -6.58 3.37
N ILE A 339 6.69 -6.15 3.36
CA ILE A 339 7.51 -6.15 2.14
C ILE A 339 7.66 -7.57 1.60
N VAL A 340 7.92 -8.54 2.46
CA VAL A 340 8.05 -9.95 2.07
C VAL A 340 6.72 -10.50 1.52
N GLU A 341 5.60 -10.21 2.18
CA GLU A 341 4.25 -10.58 1.73
C GLU A 341 3.89 -9.96 0.37
N GLU A 342 4.25 -8.71 0.12
CA GLU A 342 4.08 -8.06 -1.18
C GLU A 342 4.90 -8.72 -2.30
N HIS A 343 6.03 -9.35 -1.95
CA HIS A 343 6.80 -10.20 -2.86
C HIS A 343 6.21 -11.62 -3.00
N GLY A 344 5.11 -11.92 -2.29
CA GLY A 344 4.47 -13.25 -2.27
C GLY A 344 5.14 -14.26 -1.37
N GLY A 345 6.02 -13.82 -0.49
CA GLY A 345 6.74 -14.63 0.49
C GLY A 345 6.11 -14.62 1.88
N ARG A 346 6.84 -15.19 2.84
CA ARG A 346 6.52 -15.20 4.27
C ARG A 346 7.77 -14.96 5.09
N ILE A 347 7.66 -14.39 6.29
CA ILE A 347 8.74 -14.15 7.23
C ILE A 347 8.40 -14.73 8.60
N TRP A 348 9.39 -15.26 9.31
CA TRP A 348 9.26 -15.77 10.67
C TRP A 348 10.56 -15.64 11.43
N ALA A 349 10.54 -15.89 12.75
CA ALA A 349 11.72 -15.86 13.58
C ALA A 349 11.72 -17.02 14.59
N ALA A 350 12.89 -17.44 15.00
CA ALA A 350 13.07 -18.45 16.04
C ALA A 350 14.37 -18.19 16.81
N ASN A 351 14.45 -18.70 18.04
CA ASN A 351 15.68 -18.75 18.80
C ASN A 351 16.54 -19.92 18.34
N GLN A 352 17.86 -19.72 18.28
CA GLN A 352 18.81 -20.78 17.95
C GLN A 352 19.18 -21.58 19.21
N PRO A 353 19.34 -22.92 19.13
CA PRO A 353 19.80 -23.74 20.27
C PRO A 353 21.17 -23.33 20.81
N SER A 354 22.02 -22.77 19.94
CA SER A 354 23.37 -22.28 20.28
C SER A 354 23.41 -20.88 20.89
N GLY A 355 22.25 -20.24 21.09
CA GLY A 355 22.10 -18.82 21.43
C GLY A 355 21.95 -17.94 20.20
N GLY A 356 21.30 -16.76 20.39
CA GLY A 356 20.94 -15.84 19.33
C GLY A 356 19.62 -16.17 18.67
N ALA A 357 19.22 -15.35 17.72
CA ALA A 357 18.00 -15.50 16.93
C ALA A 357 18.28 -15.78 15.45
N VAL A 358 17.31 -16.35 14.76
CA VAL A 358 17.27 -16.47 13.31
C VAL A 358 15.97 -15.89 12.78
N PHE A 359 16.09 -14.95 11.86
CA PHE A 359 14.99 -14.42 11.07
C PHE A 359 15.05 -15.02 9.68
N SER A 360 13.97 -15.64 9.28
CA SER A 360 13.87 -16.35 7.99
C SER A 360 12.78 -15.75 7.13
N PHE A 361 13.02 -15.61 5.84
CA PHE A 361 11.98 -15.22 4.91
C PHE A 361 12.09 -15.96 3.58
N THR A 362 10.97 -16.11 2.89
CA THR A 362 10.90 -16.74 1.56
C THR A 362 10.57 -15.73 0.48
N LEU A 363 11.03 -16.01 -0.74
CA LEU A 363 10.64 -15.32 -1.96
C LEU A 363 10.30 -16.36 -3.02
N PRO A 364 9.11 -16.28 -3.68
CA PRO A 364 8.70 -17.26 -4.66
C PRO A 364 9.54 -17.14 -5.95
N ARG A 365 9.85 -18.27 -6.54
CA ARG A 365 10.38 -18.39 -7.91
C ARG A 365 9.19 -18.46 -8.87
N ARG A 366 9.01 -17.41 -9.70
CA ARG A 366 7.97 -17.34 -10.73
C ARG A 366 8.58 -17.42 -12.11
#